data_795108b64be71abb3a7718837a7534ea
#
_entry.id   795108b64be71abb3a7718837a7534ea
#
_cell.length_a   1.000
_cell.length_b   1.000
_cell.length_c   1.000
_cell.angle_alpha   90.00
_cell.angle_beta   90.00
_cell.angle_gamma   90.00
#
_symmetry.space_group_name_H-M   'P 1'
#
loop_
_entity.id
_entity.type
_entity.pdbx_description
1 polymer ?
#
loop_
_entity_poly.entity_id
_entity_poly.type
_entity_poly.pdbx_seq_one_letter_code
_entity_poly.pdbx_strand_id
1 'polypeptide(L)'
;MITAITQQPDIYSALPDHVLSDYFRHAGDALAEEAIVLGAAIRDILIKGQHINNKNIIISLVQTLEVTDDVVHSDVIRKTLEIVVGHTMDDI
;
A
#
# COMPACT_ATOMS: atom_id res chain seq x y z
N MET A 1 8.40 -24.98 15.92
CA MET A 1 8.31 -24.46 15.76
C MET A 1 8.05 -23.75 15.05
N ILE A 2 8.04 -23.73 14.78
CA ILE A 2 7.79 -23.15 13.96
C ILE A 2 7.22 -22.07 13.91
N THR A 3 6.83 -21.75 14.32
CA THR A 3 6.24 -20.69 14.64
C THR A 3 6.82 -19.48 14.23
N ALA A 4 7.96 -19.37 14.36
CA ALA A 4 8.60 -18.19 13.97
C ALA A 4 8.39 -17.89 12.58
N ILE A 5 8.05 -18.84 11.90
CA ILE A 5 7.81 -18.71 10.60
C ILE A 5 6.82 -17.74 10.28
N THR A 6 5.94 -17.59 11.11
CA THR A 6 4.89 -16.68 10.83
C THR A 6 5.26 -15.28 11.13
N GLN A 7 6.49 -15.04 11.42
CA GLN A 7 6.92 -13.71 11.77
C GLN A 7 7.22 -12.86 10.57
N GLN A 8 6.41 -12.95 9.57
CA GLN A 8 6.53 -12.00 8.47
C GLN A 8 6.17 -10.62 8.98
N PRO A 9 6.93 -9.62 8.62
CA PRO A 9 6.61 -8.27 9.05
C PRO A 9 5.23 -7.89 8.54
N ASP A 10 4.45 -7.31 9.42
CA ASP A 10 3.15 -6.76 9.05
C ASP A 10 3.41 -5.41 8.40
N ILE A 11 3.30 -5.34 7.08
CA ILE A 11 3.56 -4.11 6.36
C ILE A 11 2.63 -2.99 6.81
N TYR A 12 1.46 -3.35 7.33
CA TYR A 12 0.51 -2.33 7.76
C TYR A 12 0.95 -1.63 9.04
N SER A 13 1.82 -2.24 9.82
CA SER A 13 2.31 -1.60 11.02
C SER A 13 3.20 -0.40 10.71
N ALA A 14 3.71 -0.31 9.48
CA ALA A 14 4.51 0.83 9.05
C ALA A 14 3.65 2.02 8.65
N LEU A 15 2.34 1.81 8.47
CA LEU A 15 1.43 2.89 8.08
C LEU A 15 1.02 3.70 9.29
N PRO A 16 1.15 5.03 9.25
CA PRO A 16 0.68 5.87 10.32
C PRO A 16 -0.84 5.99 10.35
N ASP A 17 -1.49 5.71 9.23
CA ASP A 17 -2.95 5.81 9.12
C ASP A 17 -3.59 4.48 9.52
N HIS A 18 -4.12 4.42 10.72
CA HIS A 18 -4.72 3.19 11.24
C HIS A 18 -6.01 2.82 10.53
N VAL A 19 -6.74 3.81 10.04
CA VAL A 19 -7.99 3.54 9.32
C VAL A 19 -7.67 2.83 8.01
N LEU A 20 -6.64 3.29 7.30
CA LEU A 20 -6.23 2.69 6.05
C LEU A 20 -5.71 1.27 6.28
N SER A 21 -4.87 1.06 7.29
CA SER A 21 -4.35 -0.27 7.56
C SER A 21 -5.45 -1.24 7.96
N ASP A 22 -6.42 -0.80 8.75
CA ASP A 22 -7.55 -1.63 9.14
C ASP A 22 -8.43 -1.98 7.95
N TYR A 23 -8.61 -1.05 7.02
CA TYR A 23 -9.38 -1.29 5.82
C TYR A 23 -8.80 -2.46 5.02
N PHE A 24 -7.49 -2.48 4.82
CA PHE A 24 -6.81 -3.56 4.10
C PHE A 24 -6.85 -4.87 4.90
N ARG A 25 -6.66 -4.82 6.21
CA ARG A 25 -6.69 -6.04 7.02
C ARG A 25 -8.06 -6.70 6.99
N HIS A 26 -9.12 -5.91 7.10
CA HIS A 26 -10.47 -6.45 7.11
C HIS A 26 -10.93 -6.95 5.75
N ALA A 27 -10.39 -6.38 4.68
CA ALA A 27 -10.75 -6.81 3.35
C ALA A 27 -10.16 -8.17 2.99
N GLY A 28 -9.03 -8.54 3.62
CA GLY A 28 -8.42 -9.84 3.40
C GLY A 28 -8.16 -10.11 1.93
N ASP A 29 -8.66 -11.25 1.44
CA ASP A 29 -8.40 -11.67 0.07
C ASP A 29 -9.04 -10.77 -0.98
N ALA A 30 -10.05 -10.01 -0.61
CA ALA A 30 -10.72 -9.12 -1.55
C ALA A 30 -9.79 -8.03 -2.09
N LEU A 31 -8.76 -7.66 -1.30
CA LEU A 31 -7.79 -6.67 -1.71
C LEU A 31 -6.37 -7.24 -1.74
N ALA A 32 -6.22 -8.54 -1.98
CA ALA A 32 -4.91 -9.18 -1.96
C ALA A 32 -3.93 -8.56 -2.94
N GLU A 33 -4.37 -8.29 -4.15
CA GLU A 33 -3.50 -7.69 -5.18
C GLU A 33 -3.15 -6.25 -4.84
N GLU A 34 -4.14 -5.51 -4.36
CA GLU A 34 -3.93 -4.12 -3.96
C GLU A 34 -2.98 -4.04 -2.76
N ALA A 35 -3.05 -5.01 -1.85
CA ALA A 35 -2.15 -5.07 -0.71
C ALA A 35 -0.71 -5.30 -1.14
N ILE A 36 -0.48 -6.09 -2.18
CA ILE A 36 0.86 -6.31 -2.73
C ILE A 36 1.41 -5.00 -3.31
N VAL A 37 0.58 -4.27 -4.01
CA VAL A 37 0.97 -2.98 -4.59
C VAL A 37 1.29 -1.98 -3.49
N LEU A 38 0.47 -1.93 -2.45
CA LEU A 38 0.70 -1.05 -1.31
C LEU A 38 2.02 -1.41 -0.62
N GLY A 39 2.28 -2.69 -0.42
CA GLY A 39 3.53 -3.15 0.19
C GLY A 39 4.75 -2.76 -0.61
N ALA A 40 4.65 -2.84 -1.94
CA ALA A 40 5.75 -2.43 -2.81
C ALA A 40 6.01 -0.92 -2.69
N ALA A 41 4.96 -0.12 -2.59
CA ALA A 41 5.10 1.32 -2.41
C ALA A 41 5.78 1.64 -1.07
N ILE A 42 5.40 0.95 -0.01
CA ILE A 42 6.00 1.14 1.30
C ILE A 42 7.49 0.80 1.26
N ARG A 43 7.85 -0.30 0.63
CA ARG A 43 9.26 -0.70 0.50
C ARG A 43 10.06 0.32 -0.30
N ASP A 44 9.47 0.85 -1.37
CA ASP A 44 10.12 1.87 -2.19
C ASP A 44 10.44 3.11 -1.36
N ILE A 45 9.49 3.55 -0.54
CA ILE A 45 9.67 4.70 0.33
C ILE A 45 10.77 4.46 1.34
N LEU A 46 10.80 3.27 1.94
CA LEU A 46 11.83 2.91 2.92
C LEU A 46 13.22 2.88 2.30
N ILE A 47 13.32 2.33 1.09
CA ILE A 47 14.60 2.26 0.37
C ILE A 47 15.13 3.67 0.11
N LYS A 48 14.25 4.60 -0.20
CA LYS A 48 14.63 5.97 -0.48
C LYS A 48 14.89 6.80 0.78
N GLY A 49 14.70 6.20 1.95
CA GLY A 49 14.91 6.90 3.21
C GLY A 49 13.88 7.97 3.50
N GLN A 50 12.71 7.86 2.90
CA GLN A 50 11.64 8.85 3.10
C GLN A 50 10.68 8.39 4.19
N HIS A 51 9.89 9.32 4.70
CA HIS A 51 8.86 8.99 5.68
C HIS A 51 7.69 8.29 5.02
N ILE A 52 7.13 7.31 5.73
CA ILE A 52 5.93 6.64 5.23
C ILE A 52 4.72 7.45 5.68
N ASN A 53 4.08 8.07 4.72
CA ASN A 53 2.82 8.78 4.95
C ASN A 53 1.99 8.66 3.67
N ASN A 54 0.72 9.05 3.74
CA ASN A 54 -0.17 8.87 2.61
C ASN A 54 0.28 9.65 1.39
N LYS A 55 0.85 10.83 1.58
CA LYS A 55 1.36 11.63 0.47
C LYS A 55 2.45 10.90 -0.30
N ASN A 56 3.43 10.36 0.42
CA ASN A 56 4.55 9.66 -0.22
C ASN A 56 4.09 8.34 -0.87
N ILE A 57 3.10 7.68 -0.26
CA ILE A 57 2.51 6.48 -0.86
C ILE A 57 1.83 6.84 -2.18
N ILE A 58 1.06 7.91 -2.21
CA ILE A 58 0.40 8.38 -3.42
C ILE A 58 1.42 8.70 -4.50
N ILE A 59 2.48 9.41 -4.16
CA ILE A 59 3.53 9.74 -5.12
C ILE A 59 4.17 8.47 -5.69
N SER A 60 4.49 7.52 -4.83
CA SER A 60 5.09 6.25 -5.26
C SER A 60 4.17 5.49 -6.20
N LEU A 61 2.88 5.43 -5.87
CA LEU A 61 1.89 4.74 -6.71
C LEU A 61 1.72 5.42 -8.06
N VAL A 62 1.69 6.75 -8.09
CA VAL A 62 1.58 7.49 -9.34
C VAL A 62 2.81 7.23 -10.23
N GLN A 63 3.99 7.24 -9.65
CA GLN A 63 5.22 6.98 -10.40
C GLN A 63 5.22 5.57 -10.98
N THR A 64 4.77 4.59 -10.21
CA THR A 64 4.70 3.22 -10.67
C THR A 64 3.67 3.08 -11.79
N LEU A 65 2.54 3.76 -11.66
CA LEU A 65 1.49 3.72 -12.66
C LEU A 65 1.98 4.29 -14.00
N GLU A 66 2.77 5.35 -13.94
CA GLU A 66 3.28 6.00 -15.14
C GLU A 66 4.20 5.11 -15.98
N VAL A 67 4.90 4.17 -15.35
CA VAL A 67 5.83 3.30 -16.05
C VAL A 67 5.30 1.89 -16.29
N THR A 68 4.08 1.61 -15.86
CA THR A 68 3.50 0.28 -15.99
C THR A 68 2.74 0.16 -17.31
N ASP A 69 3.12 -0.82 -18.13
CA ASP A 69 2.49 -1.04 -19.43
C ASP A 69 1.36 -2.07 -19.38
N ASP A 70 1.34 -2.92 -18.38
CA ASP A 70 0.34 -3.97 -18.25
C ASP A 70 -0.98 -3.39 -17.76
N VAL A 71 -2.02 -3.51 -18.56
CA VAL A 71 -3.33 -2.97 -18.26
C VAL A 71 -3.91 -3.53 -16.97
N VAL A 72 -3.77 -4.83 -16.75
CA VAL A 72 -4.31 -5.46 -15.54
C VAL A 72 -3.60 -4.92 -14.29
N HIS A 73 -2.28 -4.85 -14.36
CA HIS A 73 -1.50 -4.35 -13.24
C HIS A 73 -1.77 -2.86 -13.00
N SER A 74 -1.94 -2.09 -14.07
CA SER A 74 -2.29 -0.68 -13.97
C SER A 74 -3.62 -0.48 -13.25
N ASP A 75 -4.59 -1.35 -13.51
CA ASP A 75 -5.89 -1.27 -12.85
C ASP A 75 -5.76 -1.52 -11.36
N VAL A 76 -4.92 -2.47 -10.96
CA VAL A 76 -4.68 -2.76 -9.53
C VAL A 76 -4.01 -1.56 -8.86
N ILE A 77 -3.02 -0.96 -9.51
CA ILE A 77 -2.33 0.23 -8.98
C ILE A 77 -3.33 1.38 -8.84
N ARG A 78 -4.16 1.59 -9.84
CA ARG A 78 -5.14 2.66 -9.83
C ARG A 78 -6.14 2.48 -8.69
N LYS A 79 -6.61 1.26 -8.49
CA LYS A 79 -7.55 0.98 -7.40
C LYS A 79 -6.89 1.22 -6.04
N THR A 80 -5.63 0.79 -5.89
CA THR A 80 -4.87 1.04 -4.65
C THR A 80 -4.74 2.54 -4.40
N LEU A 81 -4.43 3.28 -5.45
CA LEU A 81 -4.29 4.73 -5.38
C LEU A 81 -5.59 5.39 -4.96
N GLU A 82 -6.72 4.96 -5.52
CA GLU A 82 -8.02 5.50 -5.17
C GLU A 82 -8.36 5.27 -3.70
N ILE A 83 -8.01 4.09 -3.17
CA ILE A 83 -8.25 3.77 -1.77
C ILE A 83 -7.44 4.71 -0.87
N VAL A 84 -6.16 4.89 -1.17
CA VAL A 84 -5.29 5.74 -0.36
C VAL A 84 -5.72 7.19 -0.43
N VAL A 85 -6.05 7.67 -1.62
CA VAL A 85 -6.52 9.05 -1.81
C VAL A 85 -7.81 9.28 -1.04
N GLY A 86 -8.75 8.33 -1.10
CA GLY A 86 -10.01 8.44 -0.39
C GLY A 86 -9.82 8.58 1.12
N HIS A 87 -8.90 7.80 1.70
CA HIS A 87 -8.62 7.89 3.11
C HIS A 87 -7.89 9.18 3.47
N THR A 88 -7.03 9.66 2.58
CA THR A 88 -6.29 10.90 2.81
C THR A 88 -7.23 12.10 2.81
N MET A 89 -8.21 12.10 1.92
CA MET A 89 -9.15 13.21 1.84
C MET A 89 -10.06 13.31 3.06
N ASP A 90 -10.31 12.19 3.71
CA ASP A 90 -11.14 12.19 4.89
C ASP A 90 -10.47 12.90 6.06
N ASP A 91 -9.18 13.11 6.02
CA ASP A 91 -8.44 13.76 7.07
C ASP A 91 -8.41 15.28 6.93
N ILE A 92 -8.96 15.77 5.89
CA ILE A 92 -8.99 17.22 5.65
C ILE A 92 -10.23 17.92 6.24
#